data_bfb1f5e7a708307d30201a715b6ec598
#
_entry.id   bfb1f5e7a708307d30201a715b6ec598
#
_cell.length_a   1.000
_cell.length_b   1.000
_cell.length_c   1.000
_cell.angle_alpha   90.00
_cell.angle_beta   90.00
_cell.angle_gamma   90.00
#
_symmetry.space_group_name_H-M   'P 1'
#
loop_
_entity.id
_entity.type
_entity.pdbx_description
1 polymer ?
#
loop_
_entity_poly.entity_id
_entity_poly.type
_entity_poly.pdbx_seq_one_letter_code
_entity_poly.pdbx_strand_id
1 'polypeptide(L)'
;GSRVHPFAGPAYATSKAALAALTREMAADFGPLKVRVNAIAPGEVETDILSEGTDKIVKKIPLRRLGLPEEVANTIYFLCSNESSYITGAELHINGGQHV
;
A
#
# COMPACT_ATOMS: atom_id res chain seq x y z
N GLY A 1 1.92 8.87 2.16
CA GLY A 1 3.23 9.24 2.27
C GLY A 1 3.78 9.22 3.66
N SER A 2 5.03 9.10 3.70
CA SER A 2 5.79 9.11 4.94
C SER A 2 5.73 10.46 5.66
N ARG A 3 5.29 11.47 4.97
CA ARG A 3 5.25 12.80 5.54
C ARG A 3 3.94 13.05 6.24
N VAL A 4 4.02 13.36 7.50
CA VAL A 4 2.87 13.82 8.24
C VAL A 4 2.80 15.32 8.07
N HIS A 5 1.87 15.76 7.26
CA HIS A 5 1.63 17.16 7.07
C HIS A 5 0.66 17.64 8.15
N PRO A 6 0.92 18.77 8.81
CA PRO A 6 0.08 19.21 9.93
C PRO A 6 -1.41 19.31 9.59
N PHE A 7 -1.72 19.65 8.35
CA PHE A 7 -3.11 19.78 7.92
C PHE A 7 -3.66 18.54 7.23
N ALA A 8 -2.77 17.74 6.64
CA ALA A 8 -3.18 16.57 5.85
C ALA A 8 -3.16 15.27 6.66
N GLY A 9 -2.37 15.20 7.74
CA GLY A 9 -2.18 13.98 8.51
C GLY A 9 -3.48 13.35 9.03
N PRO A 10 -4.35 14.11 9.74
CA PRO A 10 -5.60 13.55 10.22
C PRO A 10 -6.53 13.08 9.10
N ALA A 11 -6.65 13.86 8.03
CA ALA A 11 -7.46 13.49 6.88
C ALA A 11 -6.90 12.25 6.18
N TYR A 12 -5.59 12.16 6.06
CA TYR A 12 -4.93 11.00 5.46
C TYR A 12 -5.20 9.75 6.30
N ALA A 13 -5.03 9.84 7.62
CA ALA A 13 -5.26 8.71 8.51
C ALA A 13 -6.71 8.23 8.46
N THR A 14 -7.67 9.18 8.40
CA THR A 14 -9.09 8.86 8.28
C THR A 14 -9.38 8.17 6.95
N SER A 15 -8.83 8.67 5.86
CA SER A 15 -9.02 8.07 4.52
C SER A 15 -8.42 6.67 4.46
N LYS A 16 -7.27 6.47 5.07
CA LYS A 16 -6.62 5.16 5.10
C LYS A 16 -7.45 4.15 5.90
N ALA A 17 -7.98 4.56 7.05
CA ALA A 17 -8.84 3.71 7.86
C ALA A 17 -10.14 3.38 7.12
N ALA A 18 -10.71 4.35 6.41
CA ALA A 18 -11.92 4.14 5.62
C ALA A 18 -11.68 3.15 4.48
N LEU A 19 -10.54 3.23 3.81
CA LEU A 19 -10.18 2.30 2.74
C LEU A 19 -10.04 0.87 3.27
N ALA A 20 -9.39 0.70 4.41
CA ALA A 20 -9.26 -0.60 5.03
C ALA A 20 -10.62 -1.20 5.41
N ALA A 21 -11.49 -0.38 5.99
CA ALA A 21 -12.85 -0.80 6.35
C ALA A 21 -13.65 -1.18 5.11
N LEU A 22 -13.60 -0.36 4.05
CA LEU A 22 -14.29 -0.62 2.80
C LEU A 22 -13.81 -1.93 2.17
N THR A 23 -12.50 -2.16 2.18
CA THR A 23 -11.91 -3.38 1.64
C THR A 23 -12.48 -4.62 2.35
N ARG A 24 -12.56 -4.58 3.68
CA ARG A 24 -13.11 -5.69 4.46
C ARG A 24 -14.60 -5.91 4.17
N GLU A 25 -15.37 -4.82 4.08
CA GLU A 25 -16.79 -4.91 3.78
C GLU A 25 -17.04 -5.47 2.39
N MET A 26 -16.30 -4.99 1.39
CA MET A 26 -16.41 -5.50 0.04
C MET A 26 -16.01 -6.97 -0.04
N ALA A 27 -14.96 -7.35 0.67
CA ALA A 27 -14.53 -8.75 0.71
C ALA A 27 -15.64 -9.65 1.28
N ALA A 28 -16.32 -9.19 2.34
CA ALA A 28 -17.43 -9.93 2.93
C ALA A 28 -18.62 -10.03 1.97
N ASP A 29 -18.94 -8.93 1.29
CA ASP A 29 -20.08 -8.89 0.38
C ASP A 29 -19.85 -9.72 -0.88
N PHE A 30 -18.64 -9.68 -1.42
CA PHE A 30 -18.32 -10.35 -2.67
C PHE A 30 -17.78 -11.77 -2.50
N GLY A 31 -17.37 -12.13 -1.28
CA GLY A 31 -16.84 -13.47 -1.01
C GLY A 31 -17.79 -14.60 -1.42
N PRO A 32 -19.09 -14.52 -1.08
CA PRO A 32 -20.05 -15.55 -1.51
C PRO A 32 -20.15 -15.70 -3.03
N LEU A 33 -19.79 -14.65 -3.78
CA LEU A 33 -19.76 -14.67 -5.23
C LEU A 33 -18.41 -15.15 -5.78
N LYS A 34 -17.51 -15.55 -4.91
CA LYS A 34 -16.16 -16.01 -5.24
C LYS A 34 -15.29 -14.93 -5.86
N VAL A 35 -15.52 -13.70 -5.44
CA VAL A 35 -14.70 -12.54 -5.83
C VAL A 35 -13.92 -12.09 -4.63
N ARG A 36 -12.62 -12.00 -4.78
CA ARG A 36 -11.72 -11.52 -3.73
C ARG A 36 -11.48 -10.01 -3.89
N VAL A 37 -11.37 -9.33 -2.78
CA VAL A 37 -11.13 -7.88 -2.75
C VAL A 37 -10.01 -7.60 -1.76
N ASN A 38 -8.92 -7.07 -2.26
CA ASN A 38 -7.77 -6.70 -1.45
C ASN A 38 -7.32 -5.29 -1.82
N ALA A 39 -6.61 -4.65 -0.94
CA ALA A 39 -6.04 -3.33 -1.19
C ALA A 39 -4.53 -3.38 -1.05
N ILE A 40 -3.85 -2.49 -1.75
CA ILE A 40 -2.42 -2.29 -1.56
C ILE A 40 -2.17 -0.87 -1.05
N ALA A 41 -1.14 -0.73 -0.26
CA ALA A 41 -0.72 0.55 0.29
C ALA A 41 0.77 0.74 -0.03
N PRO A 42 1.11 1.32 -1.18
CA PRO A 42 2.51 1.57 -1.53
C PRO A 42 3.08 2.68 -0.65
N GLY A 43 4.35 2.56 -0.32
CA GLY A 43 5.11 3.63 0.30
C GLY A 43 5.82 4.47 -0.76
N GLU A 44 7.07 4.82 -0.47
CA GLU A 44 7.86 5.64 -1.38
C GLU A 44 8.39 4.79 -2.54
N VAL A 45 8.00 5.15 -3.74
CA VAL A 45 8.34 4.42 -4.96
C VAL A 45 9.18 5.31 -5.86
N GLU A 46 10.18 4.72 -6.49
CA GLU A 46 11.06 5.41 -7.41
C GLU A 46 10.26 5.89 -8.63
N THR A 47 10.49 7.14 -8.99
CA THR A 47 9.86 7.76 -10.16
C THR A 47 10.94 8.29 -11.11
N ASP A 48 10.54 8.69 -12.31
CA ASP A 48 11.47 9.25 -13.28
C ASP A 48 12.08 10.58 -12.82
N ILE A 49 11.40 11.28 -11.92
CA ILE A 49 11.89 12.54 -11.39
C ILE A 49 12.37 12.32 -9.98
N LEU A 50 13.68 12.42 -9.77
CA LEU A 50 14.25 12.38 -8.43
C LEU A 50 14.17 13.77 -7.84
N SER A 51 13.53 13.88 -6.70
CA SER A 51 13.40 15.15 -5.99
C SER A 51 14.52 15.31 -4.97
N GLU A 52 14.78 16.55 -4.58
CA GLU A 52 15.67 16.81 -3.46
C GLU A 52 15.09 16.18 -2.20
N GLY A 53 15.97 15.71 -1.34
CA GLY A 53 15.56 15.07 -0.10
C GLY A 53 15.31 13.58 -0.22
N THR A 54 15.51 12.97 -1.39
CA THR A 54 15.41 11.53 -1.56
C THR A 54 16.29 10.79 -0.57
N ASP A 55 17.53 11.27 -0.35
CA ASP A 55 18.43 10.64 0.59
C ASP A 55 17.89 10.65 2.02
N LYS A 56 17.20 11.71 2.41
CA LYS A 56 16.59 11.80 3.73
C LYS A 56 15.43 10.81 3.88
N ILE A 57 14.65 10.64 2.81
CA ILE A 57 13.54 9.69 2.80
C ILE A 57 14.09 8.28 2.92
N VAL A 58 15.09 7.94 2.12
CA VAL A 58 15.70 6.61 2.10
C VAL A 58 16.22 6.21 3.48
N LYS A 59 16.80 7.15 4.22
CA LYS A 59 17.30 6.87 5.56
C LYS A 59 16.22 6.46 6.54
N LYS A 60 14.97 6.84 6.28
CA LYS A 60 13.83 6.49 7.14
C LYS A 60 13.18 5.18 6.76
N ILE A 61 13.57 4.59 5.64
CA ILE A 61 13.02 3.32 5.18
C ILE A 61 13.91 2.20 5.70
N PRO A 62 13.38 1.24 6.44
CA PRO A 62 14.19 0.13 6.95
C PRO A 62 15.01 -0.59 5.88
N LEU A 63 14.46 -0.81 4.69
CA LEU A 63 15.22 -1.43 3.60
C LEU A 63 16.20 -0.49 2.91
N ARG A 64 16.22 0.79 3.32
CA ARG A 64 17.18 1.80 2.85
C ARG A 64 17.19 2.01 1.35
N ARG A 65 16.02 1.89 0.75
CA ARG A 65 15.84 2.19 -0.68
C ARG A 65 14.39 2.48 -0.95
N LEU A 66 14.14 3.16 -2.06
CA LEU A 66 12.79 3.33 -2.59
C LEU A 66 12.35 1.99 -3.21
N GLY A 67 11.05 1.78 -3.23
CA GLY A 67 10.50 0.65 -3.98
C GLY A 67 10.58 0.90 -5.48
N LEU A 68 10.55 -0.16 -6.25
CA LEU A 68 10.50 -0.07 -7.70
C LEU A 68 9.05 -0.23 -8.15
N PRO A 69 8.64 0.46 -9.23
CA PRO A 69 7.29 0.27 -9.78
C PRO A 69 6.96 -1.20 -10.05
N GLU A 70 7.94 -1.98 -10.49
CA GLU A 70 7.77 -3.41 -10.75
C GLU A 70 7.42 -4.19 -9.49
N GLU A 71 7.92 -3.75 -8.34
CA GLU A 71 7.61 -4.42 -7.07
C GLU A 71 6.16 -4.21 -6.67
N VAL A 72 5.61 -3.05 -6.95
CA VAL A 72 4.18 -2.79 -6.76
C VAL A 72 3.36 -3.62 -7.74
N ALA A 73 3.74 -3.61 -9.01
CA ALA A 73 3.06 -4.36 -10.06
C ALA A 73 3.06 -5.87 -9.78
N ASN A 74 4.20 -6.40 -9.35
CA ASN A 74 4.32 -7.82 -9.02
C ASN A 74 3.42 -8.21 -7.86
N THR A 75 3.27 -7.33 -6.88
CA THR A 75 2.37 -7.57 -5.75
C THR A 75 0.91 -7.60 -6.19
N ILE A 76 0.52 -6.66 -7.06
CA ILE A 76 -0.83 -6.66 -7.63
C ILE A 76 -1.08 -7.94 -8.40
N TYR A 77 -0.13 -8.35 -9.23
CA TYR A 77 -0.24 -9.59 -9.99
C TYR A 77 -0.44 -10.79 -9.06
N PHE A 78 0.36 -10.87 -8.00
CA PHE A 78 0.23 -11.94 -7.02
C PHE A 78 -1.18 -11.96 -6.42
N LEU A 79 -1.68 -10.80 -6.00
CA LEU A 79 -3.02 -10.73 -5.39
C LEU A 79 -4.14 -11.08 -6.36
N CYS A 80 -3.92 -10.92 -7.66
CA CYS A 80 -4.89 -11.29 -8.68
C CYS A 80 -4.75 -12.75 -9.15
N SER A 81 -3.70 -13.44 -8.71
CA SER A 81 -3.42 -14.79 -9.17
C SER A 81 -4.00 -15.85 -8.24
N ASN A 82 -4.00 -17.09 -8.70
CA ASN A 82 -4.44 -18.23 -7.89
C ASN A 82 -3.51 -18.50 -6.71
N GLU A 83 -2.29 -17.98 -6.75
CA GLU A 83 -1.34 -18.10 -5.64
C GLU A 83 -1.87 -17.49 -4.35
N SER A 84 -2.75 -16.51 -4.47
CA SER A 84 -3.36 -15.82 -3.33
C SER A 84 -4.84 -16.18 -3.15
N SER A 85 -5.24 -17.36 -3.58
CA SER A 85 -6.66 -17.75 -3.67
C SER A 85 -7.43 -17.73 -2.35
N TYR A 86 -6.74 -17.79 -1.22
CA TYR A 86 -7.40 -17.72 0.09
C TYR A 86 -7.20 -16.36 0.79
N ILE A 87 -6.76 -15.35 0.05
CA ILE A 87 -6.53 -14.00 0.58
C ILE A 87 -7.62 -13.07 0.07
N THR A 88 -8.41 -12.53 0.99
CA THR A 88 -9.40 -11.51 0.69
C THR A 88 -9.57 -10.61 1.92
N GLY A 89 -9.93 -9.36 1.70
CA GLY A 89 -10.10 -8.41 2.78
C GLY A 89 -8.80 -7.89 3.36
N ALA A 90 -7.68 -8.16 2.72
CA ALA A 90 -6.37 -7.78 3.22
C ALA A 90 -5.94 -6.42 2.69
N GLU A 91 -5.15 -5.73 3.49
CA GLU A 91 -4.41 -4.54 3.05
C GLU A 91 -2.93 -4.89 3.11
N LEU A 92 -2.26 -4.84 1.98
CA LEU A 92 -0.87 -5.22 1.88
C LEU A 92 0.00 -3.99 1.69
N HIS A 93 0.90 -3.78 2.63
CA HIS A 93 1.82 -2.64 2.61
C HIS A 93 3.09 -2.98 1.84
N ILE A 94 3.43 -2.12 0.88
CA ILE A 94 4.61 -2.31 0.02
C ILE A 94 5.50 -1.09 0.25
N ASN A 95 6.22 -1.08 1.36
CA ASN A 95 6.86 0.14 1.86
C ASN A 95 8.27 -0.06 2.42
N GLY A 96 8.86 -1.21 2.21
CA GLY A 96 10.21 -1.46 2.73
C GLY A 96 10.32 -1.41 4.24
N GLY A 97 9.22 -1.56 4.95
CA GLY A 97 9.16 -1.53 6.41
C GLY A 97 8.93 -0.15 6.99
N GLN A 98 8.75 0.87 6.15
CA GLN A 98 8.49 2.22 6.64
C GLN A 98 7.08 2.32 7.24
N HIS A 99 7.01 2.75 8.48
CA HIS A 99 5.74 3.04 9.12
C HIS A 99 5.26 4.43 8.77
N VAL A 100 4.03 4.53 8.41
CA VAL A 100 3.40 5.80 8.04
C VAL A 100 2.16 6.01 8.86
#